data_35f2147881ccb4665ade3e9e1e837d56
#
_entry.id   35f2147881ccb4665ade3e9e1e837d56
#
_cell.length_a   1.000
_cell.length_b   1.000
_cell.length_c   1.000
_cell.angle_alpha   90.00
_cell.angle_beta   90.00
_cell.angle_gamma   90.00
#
_symmetry.space_group_name_H-M   'P 1'
#
loop_
_entity.id
_entity.type
_entity.pdbx_description
1 polymer ?
#
loop_
_entity_poly.entity_id
_entity_poly.type
_entity_poly.pdbx_seq_one_letter_code
_entity_poly.pdbx_strand_id
1 'polypeptide(L)'
;MRYLFIFSIVIFCLLPQSIKAVNKEFIGRSSHALASIYKQLKGEKKPEFSLFEKAYLGYIDLKLSGLLPFNKNILSIIDFRLPSIKKRFWVIDLKTKTILYHTLVAHGENSGGKYAIDFSNTEGSHQSSLGFYKTQETYYGKNGLSLRLTGLEHGFNTAARERYVVLHGATYATEKHIKKHGVLGNSEGCPAIPMGLHIPIINLTKEGTCLFIYFPDARYLENSTFILDDL
;
A
#
# COMPACT_ATOMS: atom_id res chain seq x y z
N MET A 1 -52.69 -35.86 -30.31
CA MET A 1 -51.52 -35.35 -31.06
C MET A 1 -50.97 -34.13 -30.29
N ARG A 2 -49.85 -34.32 -29.66
CA ARG A 2 -49.16 -33.26 -28.88
C ARG A 2 -48.12 -32.57 -29.78
N TYR A 3 -48.26 -31.28 -30.04
CA TYR A 3 -47.20 -30.47 -30.67
C TYR A 3 -46.32 -29.89 -29.60
N LEU A 4 -45.08 -30.35 -29.56
CA LEU A 4 -44.01 -29.83 -28.74
C LEU A 4 -43.43 -28.57 -29.44
N PHE A 5 -43.65 -27.41 -28.87
CA PHE A 5 -42.96 -26.18 -29.31
C PHE A 5 -41.54 -26.19 -28.76
N ILE A 6 -40.56 -26.39 -29.63
CA ILE A 6 -39.15 -26.18 -29.33
C ILE A 6 -38.88 -24.68 -29.48
N PHE A 7 -38.79 -23.97 -28.34
CA PHE A 7 -38.28 -22.61 -28.32
C PHE A 7 -36.76 -22.70 -28.32
N SER A 8 -36.16 -22.45 -29.47
CA SER A 8 -34.73 -22.43 -29.68
C SER A 8 -34.16 -21.14 -29.02
N ILE A 9 -33.35 -21.31 -27.99
CA ILE A 9 -32.64 -20.25 -27.33
C ILE A 9 -31.48 -19.79 -28.23
N VAL A 10 -31.70 -18.71 -28.97
CA VAL A 10 -30.61 -17.95 -29.65
C VAL A 10 -30.50 -16.59 -28.97
N ILE A 11 -29.97 -16.57 -27.74
CA ILE A 11 -29.53 -15.35 -27.08
C ILE A 11 -28.23 -15.69 -26.37
N PHE A 12 -27.10 -15.70 -27.08
CA PHE A 12 -25.81 -15.72 -26.43
C PHE A 12 -24.66 -15.43 -27.40
N CYS A 13 -24.55 -14.22 -27.94
CA CYS A 13 -23.30 -13.80 -28.62
C CYS A 13 -23.08 -12.28 -28.79
N LEU A 14 -23.89 -11.39 -28.19
CA LEU A 14 -23.72 -9.93 -28.41
C LEU A 14 -23.31 -9.12 -27.16
N LEU A 15 -23.18 -9.73 -26.00
CA LEU A 15 -22.85 -9.01 -24.75
C LEU A 15 -21.35 -8.75 -24.47
N PRO A 16 -20.36 -9.50 -24.98
CA PRO A 16 -18.98 -9.27 -24.54
C PRO A 16 -18.30 -8.05 -25.16
N GLN A 17 -18.72 -7.55 -26.32
CA GLN A 17 -18.03 -6.42 -26.98
C GLN A 17 -18.43 -5.06 -26.41
N SER A 18 -19.69 -4.87 -26.03
CA SER A 18 -20.17 -3.63 -25.42
C SER A 18 -19.61 -3.41 -24.00
N ILE A 19 -19.49 -4.46 -23.22
CA ILE A 19 -18.90 -4.40 -21.87
C ILE A 19 -17.42 -4.07 -21.95
N LYS A 20 -16.67 -4.67 -22.89
CA LYS A 20 -15.25 -4.35 -23.11
C LYS A 20 -15.03 -2.91 -23.57
N ALA A 21 -15.91 -2.37 -24.43
CA ALA A 21 -15.82 -1.00 -24.90
C ALA A 21 -16.09 0.02 -23.77
N VAL A 22 -17.11 -0.23 -22.94
CA VAL A 22 -17.45 0.63 -21.78
C VAL A 22 -16.32 0.59 -20.76
N ASN A 23 -15.76 -0.58 -20.47
CA ASN A 23 -14.61 -0.69 -19.56
C ASN A 23 -13.38 0.06 -20.09
N LYS A 24 -13.07 -0.06 -21.38
CA LYS A 24 -11.91 0.64 -21.98
C LYS A 24 -12.06 2.16 -21.95
N GLU A 25 -13.26 2.69 -22.18
CA GLU A 25 -13.54 4.13 -22.08
C GLU A 25 -13.49 4.61 -20.62
N PHE A 26 -14.02 3.85 -19.68
CA PHE A 26 -13.98 4.14 -18.25
C PHE A 26 -12.53 4.14 -17.73
N ILE A 27 -11.73 3.14 -18.10
CA ILE A 27 -10.31 3.04 -17.76
C ILE A 27 -9.53 4.21 -18.37
N GLY A 28 -9.76 4.57 -19.63
CA GLY A 28 -9.12 5.71 -20.27
C GLY A 28 -9.43 7.04 -19.56
N ARG A 29 -10.67 7.29 -19.20
CA ARG A 29 -11.07 8.49 -18.43
C ARG A 29 -10.48 8.47 -17.02
N SER A 30 -10.42 7.31 -16.40
CA SER A 30 -9.84 7.12 -15.06
C SER A 30 -8.35 7.38 -15.06
N SER A 31 -7.59 6.89 -16.06
CA SER A 31 -6.15 7.12 -16.18
C SER A 31 -5.80 8.58 -16.44
N HIS A 32 -6.59 9.31 -17.24
CA HIS A 32 -6.40 10.76 -17.44
C HIS A 32 -6.65 11.56 -16.16
N ALA A 33 -7.71 11.22 -15.41
CA ALA A 33 -8.00 11.85 -14.13
C ALA A 33 -6.89 11.59 -13.11
N LEU A 34 -6.39 10.37 -13.04
CA LEU A 34 -5.30 9.97 -12.16
C LEU A 34 -3.98 10.67 -12.52
N ALA A 35 -3.62 10.72 -13.80
CA ALA A 35 -2.45 11.46 -14.28
C ALA A 35 -2.55 12.95 -13.94
N SER A 36 -3.75 13.53 -14.00
CA SER A 36 -3.99 14.92 -13.59
C SER A 36 -3.78 15.09 -12.07
N ILE A 37 -4.29 14.18 -11.24
CA ILE A 37 -4.06 14.20 -9.78
C ILE A 37 -2.56 14.12 -9.49
N TYR A 38 -1.86 13.17 -10.12
CA TYR A 38 -0.42 12.99 -9.95
C TYR A 38 0.39 14.22 -10.36
N LYS A 39 0.05 14.86 -11.49
CA LYS A 39 0.69 16.11 -11.94
C LYS A 39 0.56 17.22 -10.90
N GLN A 40 -0.61 17.32 -10.25
CA GLN A 40 -0.93 18.33 -9.25
C GLN A 40 -0.31 18.06 -7.86
N LEU A 41 0.26 16.89 -7.61
CA LEU A 41 0.94 16.60 -6.35
C LEU A 41 2.08 17.62 -6.14
N LYS A 42 2.07 18.24 -4.96
CA LYS A 42 3.08 19.20 -4.50
C LYS A 42 4.03 18.49 -3.52
N GLY A 43 5.31 18.85 -3.52
CA GLY A 43 6.34 18.30 -2.63
C GLY A 43 7.64 18.01 -3.36
N GLU A 44 8.71 17.70 -2.61
CA GLU A 44 10.08 17.61 -3.15
C GLU A 44 10.25 16.45 -4.16
N LYS A 45 9.71 15.28 -3.86
CA LYS A 45 9.88 14.08 -4.69
C LYS A 45 8.63 13.23 -4.66
N LYS A 46 8.02 13.06 -5.82
CA LYS A 46 6.87 12.18 -5.99
C LYS A 46 7.32 10.71 -6.01
N PRO A 47 6.48 9.76 -5.56
CA PRO A 47 6.66 8.36 -5.90
C PRO A 47 6.61 8.19 -7.42
N GLU A 48 7.15 7.12 -7.96
CA GLU A 48 7.01 6.79 -9.38
C GLU A 48 5.52 6.68 -9.75
N PHE A 49 5.15 7.12 -10.98
CA PHE A 49 3.75 7.19 -11.38
C PHE A 49 3.05 5.83 -11.31
N SER A 50 3.69 4.77 -11.80
CA SER A 50 3.12 3.41 -11.78
C SER A 50 2.86 2.90 -10.35
N LEU A 51 3.73 3.25 -9.39
CA LEU A 51 3.52 2.95 -7.98
C LEU A 51 2.38 3.77 -7.38
N PHE A 52 2.35 5.08 -7.67
CA PHE A 52 1.26 5.95 -7.21
C PHE A 52 -0.08 5.50 -7.77
N GLU A 53 -0.12 5.09 -9.04
CA GLU A 53 -1.31 4.57 -9.69
C GLU A 53 -1.86 3.35 -8.98
N LYS A 54 -1.04 2.31 -8.75
CA LYS A 54 -1.43 1.11 -8.01
C LYS A 54 -1.93 1.47 -6.59
N ALA A 55 -1.20 2.31 -5.87
CA ALA A 55 -1.57 2.74 -4.53
C ALA A 55 -2.89 3.53 -4.50
N TYR A 56 -3.10 4.42 -5.46
CA TYR A 56 -4.30 5.26 -5.55
C TYR A 56 -5.53 4.46 -5.94
N LEU A 57 -5.42 3.56 -6.93
CA LEU A 57 -6.54 2.73 -7.36
C LEU A 57 -6.98 1.79 -6.24
N GLY A 58 -6.05 1.11 -5.58
CA GLY A 58 -6.37 0.27 -4.43
C GLY A 58 -6.97 1.08 -3.26
N TYR A 59 -6.46 2.29 -2.99
CA TYR A 59 -7.06 3.19 -2.00
C TYR A 59 -8.52 3.57 -2.34
N ILE A 60 -8.83 3.85 -3.60
CA ILE A 60 -10.20 4.14 -4.03
C ILE A 60 -11.10 2.92 -3.87
N ASP A 61 -10.63 1.75 -4.29
CA ASP A 61 -11.38 0.51 -4.15
C ASP A 61 -11.68 0.18 -2.68
N LEU A 62 -10.70 0.32 -1.80
CA LEU A 62 -10.88 0.16 -0.35
C LEU A 62 -11.91 1.12 0.24
N LYS A 63 -11.99 2.34 -0.27
CA LYS A 63 -13.06 3.29 0.13
C LYS A 63 -14.42 2.88 -0.37
N LEU A 64 -14.53 2.51 -1.64
CA LEU A 64 -15.79 2.09 -2.25
C LEU A 64 -16.32 0.80 -1.60
N SER A 65 -15.44 -0.10 -1.19
CA SER A 65 -15.76 -1.31 -0.43
C SER A 65 -16.09 -1.06 1.04
N GLY A 66 -16.03 0.19 1.54
CA GLY A 66 -16.32 0.53 2.93
C GLY A 66 -15.23 0.12 3.94
N LEU A 67 -14.09 -0.38 3.47
CA LEU A 67 -12.97 -0.80 4.32
C LEU A 67 -12.20 0.40 4.88
N LEU A 68 -12.21 1.55 4.18
CA LEU A 68 -11.63 2.81 4.63
C LEU A 68 -12.70 3.90 4.78
N PRO A 69 -12.62 4.77 5.81
CA PRO A 69 -13.54 5.88 5.98
C PRO A 69 -13.40 6.91 4.85
N PHE A 70 -14.53 7.42 4.32
CA PHE A 70 -14.52 8.41 3.24
C PHE A 70 -13.87 9.75 3.62
N ASN A 71 -13.92 10.13 4.89
CA ASN A 71 -13.36 11.39 5.39
C ASN A 71 -11.85 11.36 5.64
N LYS A 72 -11.20 10.20 5.52
CA LYS A 72 -9.73 10.06 5.66
C LYS A 72 -9.09 10.12 4.27
N ASN A 73 -8.25 11.14 4.03
CA ASN A 73 -7.65 11.41 2.72
C ASN A 73 -6.13 11.23 2.69
N ILE A 74 -5.57 10.58 3.69
CA ILE A 74 -4.14 10.29 3.75
C ILE A 74 -3.87 8.92 3.12
N LEU A 75 -2.96 8.92 2.15
CA LEU A 75 -2.38 7.73 1.54
C LEU A 75 -0.90 7.69 1.86
N SER A 76 -0.47 6.65 2.54
CA SER A 76 0.93 6.35 2.81
C SER A 76 1.43 5.26 1.87
N ILE A 77 2.64 5.43 1.31
CA ILE A 77 3.24 4.48 0.35
C ILE A 77 4.65 4.14 0.79
N ILE A 78 4.98 2.85 0.87
CA ILE A 78 6.34 2.35 1.05
C ILE A 78 6.75 1.60 -0.22
N ASP A 79 7.88 1.99 -0.80
CA ASP A 79 8.46 1.37 -2.00
C ASP A 79 9.70 0.55 -1.62
N PHE A 80 9.52 -0.74 -1.43
CA PHE A 80 10.62 -1.65 -1.10
C PHE A 80 11.49 -2.06 -2.29
N ARG A 81 11.17 -1.63 -3.52
CA ARG A 81 12.10 -1.72 -4.66
C ARG A 81 13.36 -0.87 -4.42
N LEU A 82 13.21 0.21 -3.67
CA LEU A 82 14.31 1.10 -3.35
C LEU A 82 15.15 0.55 -2.18
N PRO A 83 16.48 0.73 -2.20
CA PRO A 83 17.33 0.31 -1.09
C PRO A 83 17.02 1.10 0.19
N SER A 84 17.30 0.50 1.33
CA SER A 84 17.02 1.07 2.66
C SER A 84 17.69 2.43 2.92
N ILE A 85 18.78 2.71 2.22
CA ILE A 85 19.53 4.00 2.29
C ILE A 85 18.83 5.14 1.55
N LYS A 86 17.75 4.89 0.83
CA LYS A 86 16.96 5.91 0.14
C LYS A 86 15.68 6.20 0.90
N LYS A 87 15.22 7.45 0.85
CA LYS A 87 13.87 7.79 1.28
C LYS A 87 12.90 7.06 0.37
N ARG A 88 12.05 6.21 0.96
CA ARG A 88 11.15 5.30 0.25
C ARG A 88 9.78 5.16 0.93
N PHE A 89 9.48 6.10 1.82
CA PHE A 89 8.18 6.23 2.48
C PHE A 89 7.61 7.62 2.23
N TRP A 90 6.42 7.67 1.65
CA TRP A 90 5.66 8.90 1.39
C TRP A 90 4.41 8.91 2.24
N VAL A 91 4.01 10.09 2.71
CA VAL A 91 2.69 10.37 3.30
C VAL A 91 2.08 11.50 2.50
N ILE A 92 0.96 11.23 1.86
CA ILE A 92 0.31 12.11 0.87
C ILE A 92 -1.09 12.47 1.36
N ASP A 93 -1.38 13.76 1.45
CA ASP A 93 -2.76 14.25 1.57
C ASP A 93 -3.35 14.40 0.17
N LEU A 94 -4.26 13.50 -0.17
CA LEU A 94 -4.93 13.48 -1.46
C LEU A 94 -5.96 14.60 -1.62
N LYS A 95 -6.49 15.17 -0.53
CA LYS A 95 -7.41 16.31 -0.57
C LYS A 95 -6.69 17.59 -1.02
N THR A 96 -5.54 17.86 -0.42
CA THR A 96 -4.72 19.04 -0.76
C THR A 96 -3.70 18.74 -1.86
N LYS A 97 -3.57 17.48 -2.28
CA LYS A 97 -2.58 16.98 -3.25
C LYS A 97 -1.16 17.35 -2.84
N THR A 98 -0.84 17.14 -1.57
CA THR A 98 0.46 17.52 -0.99
C THR A 98 1.16 16.31 -0.40
N ILE A 99 2.42 16.13 -0.75
CA ILE A 99 3.32 15.18 -0.10
C ILE A 99 3.78 15.82 1.21
N LEU A 100 3.22 15.34 2.32
CA LEU A 100 3.47 15.88 3.65
C LEU A 100 4.79 15.35 4.22
N TYR A 101 5.13 14.10 3.92
CA TYR A 101 6.40 13.50 4.31
C TYR A 101 6.98 12.64 3.20
N HIS A 102 8.31 12.71 3.04
CA HIS A 102 9.10 11.77 2.25
C HIS A 102 10.35 11.42 3.06
N THR A 103 10.42 10.19 3.58
CA THR A 103 11.43 9.81 4.57
C THR A 103 11.93 8.37 4.41
N LEU A 104 12.91 8.02 5.24
CA LEU A 104 13.44 6.68 5.36
C LEU A 104 12.43 5.77 6.04
N VAL A 105 12.49 4.46 5.73
CA VAL A 105 11.78 3.40 6.44
C VAL A 105 12.60 2.12 6.39
N ALA A 106 12.77 1.48 7.55
CA ALA A 106 13.39 0.16 7.68
C ALA A 106 12.38 -0.96 7.42
N HIS A 107 12.87 -2.11 6.99
CA HIS A 107 12.13 -3.36 6.82
C HIS A 107 12.56 -4.41 7.85
N GLY A 108 11.92 -5.55 7.84
CA GLY A 108 12.21 -6.68 8.73
C GLY A 108 13.58 -7.32 8.44
N GLU A 109 14.27 -7.78 9.48
CA GLU A 109 15.64 -8.32 9.37
C GLU A 109 15.74 -9.50 8.40
N ASN A 110 14.74 -10.36 8.38
CA ASN A 110 14.69 -11.50 7.46
C ASN A 110 14.09 -11.15 6.08
N SER A 111 13.74 -9.88 5.84
CA SER A 111 13.37 -9.42 4.49
C SER A 111 14.58 -9.13 3.61
N GLY A 112 15.77 -9.02 4.17
CA GLY A 112 17.01 -8.77 3.45
C GLY A 112 17.88 -7.69 4.12
N GLY A 113 19.00 -7.38 3.48
CA GLY A 113 19.96 -6.41 4.00
C GLY A 113 19.68 -4.99 3.50
N LYS A 114 20.45 -4.52 2.51
CA LYS A 114 20.25 -3.21 1.88
C LYS A 114 18.93 -3.11 1.10
N TYR A 115 18.50 -4.22 0.50
CA TYR A 115 17.24 -4.36 -0.23
C TYR A 115 16.33 -5.32 0.51
N ALA A 116 15.04 -5.02 0.55
CA ALA A 116 14.03 -5.98 0.96
C ALA A 116 13.66 -6.82 -0.26
N ILE A 117 13.77 -8.13 -0.18
CA ILE A 117 13.53 -9.08 -1.27
C ILE A 117 12.62 -10.23 -0.86
N ASP A 118 12.47 -10.49 0.46
CA ASP A 118 11.64 -11.56 1.00
C ASP A 118 10.55 -11.01 1.92
N PHE A 119 9.33 -11.54 1.75
CA PHE A 119 8.14 -11.04 2.44
C PHE A 119 7.29 -12.21 2.96
N SER A 120 6.65 -12.02 4.11
CA SER A 120 5.84 -13.07 4.73
C SER A 120 4.68 -12.53 5.54
N ASN A 121 3.60 -13.31 5.57
CA ASN A 121 2.48 -13.13 6.50
C ASN A 121 2.56 -14.08 7.71
N THR A 122 3.61 -14.89 7.81
CA THR A 122 3.78 -15.92 8.86
C THR A 122 4.32 -15.29 10.14
N GLU A 123 3.73 -15.66 11.28
CA GLU A 123 4.21 -15.26 12.60
C GLU A 123 5.65 -15.77 12.84
N GLY A 124 6.46 -14.98 13.54
CA GLY A 124 7.86 -15.31 13.81
C GLY A 124 8.80 -15.27 12.61
N SER A 125 8.32 -14.92 11.41
CA SER A 125 9.19 -14.84 10.22
C SER A 125 10.20 -13.70 10.27
N HIS A 126 9.96 -12.66 11.07
CA HIS A 126 10.72 -11.41 11.12
C HIS A 126 10.84 -10.72 9.75
N GLN A 127 9.96 -11.07 8.80
CA GLN A 127 9.86 -10.47 7.48
C GLN A 127 8.76 -9.41 7.45
N SER A 128 8.95 -8.36 6.67
CA SER A 128 7.89 -7.43 6.32
C SER A 128 6.82 -8.11 5.46
N SER A 129 5.61 -7.59 5.47
CA SER A 129 4.49 -8.07 4.67
C SER A 129 4.11 -7.03 3.62
N LEU A 130 3.70 -7.47 2.43
CA LEU A 130 3.26 -6.62 1.34
C LEU A 130 1.77 -6.30 1.44
N GLY A 131 1.34 -5.27 0.71
CA GLY A 131 -0.06 -5.01 0.45
C GLY A 131 -0.62 -3.80 1.18
N PHE A 132 -1.96 -3.72 1.15
CA PHE A 132 -2.73 -2.63 1.72
C PHE A 132 -3.07 -2.88 3.19
N TYR A 133 -2.98 -1.81 3.96
CA TYR A 133 -3.30 -1.79 5.39
C TYR A 133 -4.23 -0.62 5.71
N LYS A 134 -5.11 -0.87 6.69
CA LYS A 134 -5.82 0.19 7.41
C LYS A 134 -5.07 0.49 8.70
N THR A 135 -4.77 1.76 8.93
CA THR A 135 -4.20 2.20 10.20
C THR A 135 -5.26 2.22 11.29
N GLN A 136 -4.86 1.91 12.50
CA GLN A 136 -5.76 1.76 13.64
C GLN A 136 -5.41 2.75 14.77
N GLU A 137 -5.70 2.35 16.00
CA GLU A 137 -5.35 3.08 17.21
C GLU A 137 -3.83 3.12 17.46
N THR A 138 -3.42 4.09 18.24
CA THR A 138 -2.05 4.21 18.75
C THR A 138 -1.91 3.61 20.13
N TYR A 139 -0.70 3.20 20.50
CA TYR A 139 -0.34 2.80 21.85
C TYR A 139 1.11 3.17 22.15
N TYR A 140 1.46 3.18 23.44
CA TYR A 140 2.85 3.32 23.88
C TYR A 140 3.42 1.96 24.25
N GLY A 141 4.46 1.54 23.52
CA GLY A 141 5.18 0.28 23.71
C GLY A 141 6.69 0.50 23.89
N LYS A 142 7.48 -0.56 23.73
CA LYS A 142 8.96 -0.50 23.85
C LYS A 142 9.62 0.52 22.91
N ASN A 143 8.98 0.82 21.78
CA ASN A 143 9.45 1.76 20.76
C ASN A 143 8.78 3.15 20.90
N GLY A 144 8.16 3.47 22.04
CA GLY A 144 7.38 4.67 22.24
C GLY A 144 6.04 4.63 21.53
N LEU A 145 5.56 5.80 21.05
CA LEU A 145 4.31 5.88 20.30
C LEU A 145 4.38 5.01 19.04
N SER A 146 3.45 4.08 18.93
CA SER A 146 3.34 3.11 17.86
C SER A 146 1.93 3.07 17.30
N LEU A 147 1.79 2.80 16.00
CA LEU A 147 0.52 2.77 15.27
C LEU A 147 0.20 1.34 14.83
N ARG A 148 -0.90 0.79 15.31
CA ARG A 148 -1.37 -0.53 14.90
C ARG A 148 -1.83 -0.54 13.45
N LEU A 149 -1.57 -1.66 12.78
CA LEU A 149 -1.92 -1.89 11.39
C LEU A 149 -2.81 -3.12 11.27
N THR A 150 -3.87 -3.02 10.48
CA THR A 150 -4.68 -4.16 10.05
C THR A 150 -4.41 -4.41 8.58
N GLY A 151 -3.88 -5.57 8.25
CA GLY A 151 -3.70 -6.00 6.87
C GLY A 151 -5.02 -6.36 6.21
N LEU A 152 -5.20 -6.00 4.95
CA LEU A 152 -6.46 -6.11 4.22
C LEU A 152 -6.43 -7.19 3.13
N GLU A 153 -5.27 -7.86 2.93
CA GLU A 153 -5.07 -8.81 1.84
C GLU A 153 -4.73 -10.20 2.36
N HIS A 154 -5.64 -11.13 2.10
CA HIS A 154 -5.51 -12.52 2.51
C HIS A 154 -4.24 -13.17 1.92
N GLY A 155 -3.51 -13.90 2.74
CA GLY A 155 -2.27 -14.56 2.35
C GLY A 155 -1.04 -13.66 2.31
N PHE A 156 -1.20 -12.32 2.38
CA PHE A 156 -0.10 -11.36 2.30
C PHE A 156 0.14 -10.58 3.59
N ASN A 157 -0.91 -10.12 4.27
CA ASN A 157 -0.74 -9.28 5.47
C ASN A 157 -1.87 -9.41 6.51
N THR A 158 -2.82 -10.29 6.33
CA THR A 158 -3.95 -10.44 7.28
C THR A 158 -3.53 -10.78 8.70
N ALA A 159 -2.39 -11.47 8.89
CA ALA A 159 -1.85 -11.75 10.22
C ALA A 159 -1.10 -10.57 10.87
N ALA A 160 -1.08 -9.40 10.24
CA ALA A 160 -0.30 -8.25 10.72
C ALA A 160 -0.65 -7.86 12.16
N ARG A 161 -1.94 -7.93 12.56
CA ARG A 161 -2.36 -7.60 13.92
C ARG A 161 -1.90 -8.63 14.95
N GLU A 162 -2.00 -9.90 14.62
CA GLU A 162 -1.56 -11.05 15.46
C GLU A 162 -0.04 -11.04 15.61
N ARG A 163 0.67 -10.72 14.54
CA ARG A 163 2.13 -10.56 14.48
C ARG A 163 2.63 -9.28 15.12
N TYR A 164 1.76 -8.42 15.65
CA TYR A 164 2.12 -7.11 16.20
C TYR A 164 2.88 -6.21 15.21
N VAL A 165 2.58 -6.31 13.92
CA VAL A 165 3.15 -5.41 12.90
C VAL A 165 2.56 -4.02 13.09
N VAL A 166 3.43 -3.03 13.35
CA VAL A 166 3.07 -1.64 13.66
C VAL A 166 4.00 -0.67 12.96
N LEU A 167 3.54 0.55 12.69
CA LEU A 167 4.42 1.65 12.32
C LEU A 167 4.96 2.28 13.60
N HIS A 168 6.30 2.35 13.75
CA HIS A 168 6.94 2.89 14.94
C HIS A 168 8.21 3.69 14.64
N GLY A 169 8.69 4.45 15.61
CA GLY A 169 9.97 5.15 15.55
C GLY A 169 11.14 4.23 15.87
N ALA A 170 12.29 4.45 15.21
CA ALA A 170 13.52 3.73 15.52
C ALA A 170 14.77 4.58 15.32
N THR A 171 15.74 4.45 16.23
CA THR A 171 17.03 5.13 16.15
C THR A 171 17.90 4.60 15.02
N TYR A 172 17.68 3.36 14.61
CA TYR A 172 18.38 2.71 13.49
C TYR A 172 17.80 3.09 12.12
N ALA A 173 16.64 3.74 12.06
CA ALA A 173 16.01 4.17 10.81
C ALA A 173 16.42 5.62 10.41
N THR A 174 17.68 5.99 10.58
CA THR A 174 18.17 7.36 10.43
C THR A 174 19.37 7.47 9.49
N GLU A 175 19.56 8.66 8.91
CA GLU A 175 20.76 8.96 8.10
C GLU A 175 22.06 8.80 8.91
N LYS A 176 22.03 9.09 10.22
CA LYS A 176 23.18 8.87 11.12
C LYS A 176 23.55 7.38 11.17
N HIS A 177 22.55 6.50 11.23
CA HIS A 177 22.79 5.05 11.19
C HIS A 177 23.40 4.62 9.85
N ILE A 178 22.84 5.12 8.73
CA ILE A 178 23.39 4.86 7.40
C ILE A 178 24.84 5.30 7.28
N LYS A 179 25.18 6.50 7.74
CA LYS A 179 26.57 7.01 7.71
C LYS A 179 27.53 6.10 8.48
N LYS A 180 27.08 5.48 9.58
CA LYS A 180 27.91 4.61 10.41
C LYS A 180 28.02 3.19 9.88
N HIS A 181 26.93 2.64 9.30
CA HIS A 181 26.80 1.20 8.99
C HIS A 181 26.63 0.89 7.48
N GLY A 182 26.47 1.91 6.63
CA GLY A 182 26.26 1.76 5.19
C GLY A 182 24.82 1.39 4.79
N VAL A 183 23.97 1.00 5.74
CA VAL A 183 22.57 0.61 5.56
C VAL A 183 21.73 1.12 6.72
N LEU A 184 20.40 1.09 6.62
CA LEU A 184 19.53 1.17 7.81
C LEU A 184 19.66 -0.10 8.65
N GLY A 185 19.35 0.01 9.95
CA GLY A 185 19.06 -1.18 10.75
C GLY A 185 17.70 -1.77 10.38
N ASN A 186 17.40 -2.93 10.96
CA ASN A 186 16.22 -3.71 10.66
C ASN A 186 15.30 -3.85 11.87
N SER A 187 14.03 -4.11 11.60
CA SER A 187 12.99 -4.45 12.59
C SER A 187 12.73 -5.95 12.61
N GLU A 188 11.79 -6.38 13.44
CA GLU A 188 11.24 -7.75 13.45
C GLU A 188 10.03 -7.88 12.48
N GLY A 189 10.04 -7.12 11.36
CA GLY A 189 8.99 -7.13 10.34
C GLY A 189 8.20 -5.81 10.22
N CYS A 190 8.21 -4.97 11.24
CA CYS A 190 7.49 -3.69 11.27
C CYS A 190 8.11 -2.66 10.32
N PRO A 191 7.32 -1.78 9.67
CA PRO A 191 7.85 -0.56 9.08
C PRO A 191 8.32 0.40 10.20
N ALA A 192 9.64 0.68 10.24
CA ALA A 192 10.22 1.56 11.25
C ALA A 192 10.78 2.84 10.62
N ILE A 193 10.40 4.01 11.17
CA ILE A 193 10.74 5.34 10.63
C ILE A 193 11.63 6.13 11.60
N PRO A 194 12.26 7.24 11.16
CA PRO A 194 13.12 8.03 12.04
C PRO A 194 12.41 8.52 13.30
N MET A 195 13.05 8.34 14.46
CA MET A 195 12.53 8.76 15.77
C MET A 195 12.09 10.24 15.80
N GLY A 196 12.78 11.14 15.10
CA GLY A 196 12.41 12.56 15.04
C GLY A 196 11.13 12.85 14.24
N LEU A 197 10.62 11.88 13.46
CA LEU A 197 9.46 12.05 12.59
C LEU A 197 8.27 11.16 12.98
N HIS A 198 8.46 10.17 13.87
CA HIS A 198 7.43 9.15 14.10
C HIS A 198 6.17 9.74 14.75
N ILE A 199 6.30 10.61 15.76
CA ILE A 199 5.14 11.19 16.44
C ILE A 199 4.24 11.97 15.48
N PRO A 200 4.73 12.97 14.72
CA PRO A 200 3.88 13.72 13.79
C PRO A 200 3.32 12.85 12.67
N ILE A 201 4.08 11.89 12.13
CA ILE A 201 3.58 10.97 11.09
C ILE A 201 2.47 10.07 11.65
N ILE A 202 2.68 9.45 12.81
CA ILE A 202 1.67 8.58 13.45
C ILE A 202 0.40 9.36 13.76
N ASN A 203 0.49 10.55 14.33
CA ASN A 203 -0.68 11.37 14.64
C ASN A 203 -1.47 11.78 13.40
N LEU A 204 -0.79 11.99 12.26
CA LEU A 204 -1.43 12.30 10.99
C LEU A 204 -2.08 11.07 10.35
N THR A 205 -1.47 9.90 10.51
CA THR A 205 -1.87 8.69 9.78
C THR A 205 -2.73 7.73 10.59
N LYS A 206 -3.00 7.96 11.86
CA LYS A 206 -3.82 7.09 12.72
C LYS A 206 -5.31 7.08 12.32
N GLU A 207 -6.02 6.05 12.78
CA GLU A 207 -7.49 5.97 12.76
C GLU A 207 -8.10 5.94 11.35
N GLY A 208 -7.73 4.95 10.57
CA GLY A 208 -8.43 4.61 9.34
C GLY A 208 -7.84 5.20 8.06
N THR A 209 -6.57 5.62 8.05
CA THR A 209 -5.89 5.98 6.80
C THR A 209 -5.34 4.75 6.08
N CYS A 210 -4.96 4.90 4.82
CA CYS A 210 -4.39 3.85 3.99
C CYS A 210 -2.87 3.85 4.08
N LEU A 211 -2.27 2.66 4.26
CA LEU A 211 -0.86 2.41 4.02
C LEU A 211 -0.72 1.30 2.99
N PHE A 212 0.07 1.54 1.95
CA PHE A 212 0.43 0.57 0.93
C PHE A 212 1.92 0.25 0.98
N ILE A 213 2.28 -1.02 1.15
CA ILE A 213 3.64 -1.52 1.15
C ILE A 213 3.85 -2.33 -0.12
N TYR A 214 4.73 -1.87 -0.99
CA TYR A 214 4.91 -2.39 -2.34
C TYR A 214 6.30 -2.98 -2.59
N PHE A 215 6.29 -4.14 -3.23
CA PHE A 215 7.39 -4.76 -3.95
C PHE A 215 6.78 -5.57 -5.11
N PRO A 216 7.42 -5.69 -6.28
CA PRO A 216 6.89 -6.43 -7.43
C PRO A 216 7.14 -7.95 -7.26
N ASP A 217 6.66 -8.53 -6.18
CA ASP A 217 6.61 -9.97 -5.96
C ASP A 217 5.57 -10.57 -6.91
N ALA A 218 5.95 -11.57 -7.70
CA ALA A 218 5.07 -12.15 -8.73
C ALA A 218 3.79 -12.71 -8.12
N ARG A 219 3.90 -13.45 -7.00
CA ARG A 219 2.73 -14.01 -6.31
C ARG A 219 1.80 -12.91 -5.80
N TYR A 220 2.38 -11.79 -5.30
CA TYR A 220 1.59 -10.67 -4.83
C TYR A 220 0.86 -9.98 -5.99
N LEU A 221 1.53 -9.71 -7.09
CA LEU A 221 0.93 -9.06 -8.26
C LEU A 221 -0.20 -9.89 -8.86
N GLU A 222 -0.03 -11.21 -8.97
CA GLU A 222 -1.00 -12.14 -9.54
C GLU A 222 -2.24 -12.36 -8.64
N ASN A 223 -2.13 -12.19 -7.33
CA ASN A 223 -3.17 -12.58 -6.37
C ASN A 223 -3.66 -11.44 -5.48
N SER A 224 -3.15 -10.22 -5.63
CA SER A 224 -3.66 -9.07 -4.89
C SER A 224 -5.10 -8.74 -5.31
N THR A 225 -5.95 -8.50 -4.33
CA THR A 225 -7.35 -8.11 -4.57
C THR A 225 -7.48 -6.66 -5.04
N PHE A 226 -6.49 -5.81 -4.72
CA PHE A 226 -6.56 -4.36 -4.90
C PHE A 226 -5.55 -3.79 -5.89
N ILE A 227 -4.62 -4.62 -6.40
CA ILE A 227 -3.81 -4.26 -7.56
C ILE A 227 -4.53 -4.76 -8.80
N LEU A 228 -5.01 -3.83 -9.59
CA LEU A 228 -5.51 -4.16 -10.93
C LEU A 228 -4.29 -4.40 -11.81
N ASP A 229 -4.16 -5.60 -12.36
CA ASP A 229 -3.20 -5.86 -13.41
C ASP A 229 -3.48 -4.92 -14.59
N ASP A 230 -2.40 -4.49 -15.25
CA ASP A 230 -2.49 -3.71 -16.48
C ASP A 230 -3.31 -4.52 -17.51
N LEU A 231 -4.60 -4.13 -17.68
CA LEU A 231 -5.51 -4.67 -18.69
C LEU A 231 -5.12 -4.19 -20.09
#